data_9c73ebebc228ab31606f8fbd5a57771d
#
_entry.id   9c73ebebc228ab31606f8fbd5a57771d
#
_cell.length_a   1.000
_cell.length_b   1.000
_cell.length_c   1.000
_cell.angle_alpha   90.00
_cell.angle_beta   90.00
_cell.angle_gamma   90.00
#
_symmetry.space_group_name_H-M   'P 1'
#
loop_
_entity.id
_entity.type
_entity.pdbx_description
1 polymer ?
#
loop_
_entity_poly.entity_id
_entity_poly.type
_entity_poly.pdbx_seq_one_letter_code
_entity_poly.pdbx_strand_id
1 'polypeptide(L)'
;MLQPLGLAAVVQPAFTYLRQDAQFAEPEIYEELNAGKPADLLLFTSPRSVQHGLPQIPPAVLRTSRIAAIGPATAQALSDAGIRVSVTPSSGFTSEDLLATLKAERPAGTGEAAGAFILAAPGGRAKLSNGLQQLGLNVRTLHVYKSEPEALDKQALAQLDNATGILSVWTSGNAIKALSQRLPPAVWFRLCQGEWLVISERLRRLARAYRPAAIHLAPGPGNPSILTAIRSLVR
;
A
#
# COMPACT_ATOMS: atom_id res chain seq x y z
N MET A 1 1.58 14.67 -19.24
CA MET A 1 0.39 13.91 -19.68
C MET A 1 -0.96 14.62 -19.44
N LEU A 2 -1.05 15.58 -18.54
CA LEU A 2 -2.29 16.38 -18.28
C LEU A 2 -2.28 17.74 -19.00
N GLN A 3 -1.11 18.28 -19.33
CA GLN A 3 -0.96 19.57 -20.05
C GLN A 3 -1.74 19.66 -21.37
N PRO A 4 -1.80 18.59 -22.22
CA PRO A 4 -2.61 18.64 -23.46
C PRO A 4 -4.11 18.78 -23.21
N LEU A 5 -4.57 18.60 -21.96
CA LEU A 5 -5.97 18.75 -21.56
C LEU A 5 -6.28 20.13 -20.98
N GLY A 6 -5.32 21.07 -20.98
CA GLY A 6 -5.47 22.37 -20.34
C GLY A 6 -5.53 22.34 -18.83
N LEU A 7 -5.12 21.22 -18.20
CA LEU A 7 -5.15 21.03 -16.76
C LEU A 7 -3.82 21.34 -16.10
N ALA A 8 -3.85 22.13 -15.02
CA ALA A 8 -2.75 22.23 -14.09
C ALA A 8 -2.80 21.08 -13.07
N ALA A 9 -1.68 20.36 -12.92
CA ALA A 9 -1.58 19.29 -11.93
C ALA A 9 -1.01 19.82 -10.62
N VAL A 10 -1.77 19.68 -9.54
CA VAL A 10 -1.35 19.97 -8.18
C VAL A 10 -1.21 18.65 -7.42
N VAL A 11 -0.07 18.43 -6.77
CA VAL A 11 0.21 17.22 -6.00
C VAL A 11 0.42 17.59 -4.54
N GLN A 12 -0.46 17.12 -3.67
CA GLN A 12 -0.32 17.21 -2.22
C GLN A 12 -0.39 15.80 -1.63
N PRO A 13 0.75 15.16 -1.35
CA PRO A 13 0.75 13.88 -0.67
C PRO A 13 0.19 14.01 0.74
N ALA A 14 -0.57 13.02 1.18
CA ALA A 14 -1.05 12.96 2.56
C ALA A 14 0.03 12.46 3.52
N PHE A 15 0.91 11.58 3.00
CA PHE A 15 1.94 10.89 3.78
C PHE A 15 3.24 10.83 3.02
N THR A 16 4.35 10.94 3.76
CA THR A 16 5.66 10.45 3.37
C THR A 16 5.90 9.07 3.97
N TYR A 17 6.81 8.31 3.37
CA TYR A 17 7.14 6.95 3.79
C TYR A 17 8.63 6.87 4.10
N LEU A 18 8.94 6.69 5.36
CA LEU A 18 10.31 6.68 5.85
C LEU A 18 10.74 5.23 6.12
N ARG A 19 11.98 4.90 5.75
CA ARG A 19 12.57 3.63 6.14
C ARG A 19 12.60 3.56 7.67
N GLN A 20 12.19 2.43 8.20
CA GLN A 20 12.39 2.05 9.58
C GLN A 20 13.44 0.95 9.60
N ASP A 21 14.47 1.14 10.40
CA ASP A 21 15.51 0.14 10.56
C ASP A 21 15.04 -0.89 11.58
N ALA A 22 14.79 -2.12 11.09
CA ALA A 22 14.24 -3.21 11.89
C ALA A 22 15.20 -3.63 13.02
N GLN A 23 16.51 -3.46 12.84
CA GLN A 23 17.51 -3.74 13.86
C GLN A 23 17.27 -2.94 15.16
N PHE A 24 16.78 -1.72 15.03
CA PHE A 24 16.47 -0.88 16.18
C PHE A 24 15.01 -0.96 16.62
N ALA A 25 14.11 -1.24 15.69
CA ALA A 25 12.67 -1.29 15.97
C ALA A 25 12.25 -2.61 16.62
N GLU A 26 12.73 -3.73 16.09
CA GLU A 26 12.43 -5.10 16.54
C GLU A 26 13.73 -5.94 16.59
N PRO A 27 14.67 -5.65 17.49
CA PRO A 27 16.01 -6.26 17.49
C PRO A 27 15.97 -7.79 17.58
N GLU A 28 15.14 -8.35 18.45
CA GLU A 28 15.04 -9.81 18.61
C GLU A 28 14.55 -10.51 17.35
N ILE A 29 13.55 -9.93 16.66
CA ILE A 29 13.01 -10.47 15.40
C ILE A 29 14.03 -10.31 14.27
N TYR A 30 14.74 -9.18 14.27
CA TYR A 30 15.80 -8.92 13.31
C TYR A 30 16.95 -9.89 13.45
N GLU A 31 17.39 -10.17 14.67
CA GLU A 31 18.44 -11.16 14.97
C GLU A 31 18.01 -12.57 14.60
N GLU A 32 16.76 -12.97 14.89
CA GLU A 32 16.20 -14.25 14.50
C GLU A 32 16.27 -14.42 12.97
N LEU A 33 15.87 -13.41 12.19
CA LEU A 33 15.95 -13.43 10.74
C LEU A 33 17.40 -13.47 10.24
N ASN A 34 18.31 -12.78 10.90
CA ASN A 34 19.72 -12.69 10.51
C ASN A 34 20.60 -13.86 11.02
N ALA A 35 20.05 -14.74 11.84
CA ALA A 35 20.75 -15.97 12.28
C ALA A 35 21.05 -16.95 11.12
N GLY A 36 20.66 -16.60 9.89
CA GLY A 36 20.98 -17.33 8.67
C GLY A 36 20.15 -18.59 8.45
N LYS A 37 19.16 -18.85 9.30
CA LYS A 37 18.20 -19.93 9.09
C LYS A 37 17.20 -19.54 8.00
N PRO A 38 16.86 -20.46 7.08
CA PRO A 38 15.80 -20.21 6.11
C PRO A 38 14.50 -19.87 6.83
N ALA A 39 13.82 -18.81 6.40
CA ALA A 39 12.44 -18.59 6.78
C ALA A 39 11.56 -19.48 5.88
N ASP A 40 10.61 -20.19 6.46
CA ASP A 40 9.66 -20.98 5.66
C ASP A 40 8.78 -20.07 4.79
N LEU A 41 8.57 -18.82 5.24
CA LEU A 41 7.86 -17.80 4.49
C LEU A 41 8.38 -16.38 4.80
N LEU A 42 8.81 -15.66 3.77
CA LEU A 42 9.01 -14.21 3.79
C LEU A 42 7.87 -13.54 3.01
N LEU A 43 7.02 -12.79 3.70
CA LEU A 43 5.85 -12.16 3.11
C LEU A 43 6.02 -10.64 2.99
N PHE A 44 5.95 -10.13 1.77
CA PHE A 44 5.96 -8.71 1.46
C PHE A 44 4.54 -8.20 1.24
N THR A 45 4.13 -7.19 2.02
CA THR A 45 2.74 -6.68 2.03
C THR A 45 2.50 -5.53 1.06
N SER A 46 3.54 -4.97 0.47
CA SER A 46 3.46 -3.83 -0.46
C SER A 46 4.77 -3.64 -1.24
N PRO A 47 4.77 -2.90 -2.37
CA PRO A 47 6.02 -2.49 -3.03
C PRO A 47 6.96 -1.71 -2.10
N ARG A 48 6.43 -0.95 -1.13
CA ARG A 48 7.24 -0.24 -0.13
C ARG A 48 7.91 -1.19 0.84
N SER A 49 7.25 -2.26 1.26
CA SER A 49 7.90 -3.28 2.08
C SER A 49 9.03 -3.99 1.33
N VAL A 50 8.95 -4.09 0.00
CA VAL A 50 10.06 -4.56 -0.84
C VAL A 50 11.19 -3.54 -0.83
N GLN A 51 10.90 -2.29 -1.19
CA GLN A 51 11.89 -1.20 -1.27
C GLN A 51 12.68 -1.01 0.03
N HIS A 52 12.01 -1.04 1.18
CA HIS A 52 12.63 -0.76 2.48
C HIS A 52 13.07 -2.02 3.22
N GLY A 53 12.46 -3.17 2.94
CA GLY A 53 12.74 -4.43 3.62
C GLY A 53 13.89 -5.22 2.99
N LEU A 54 13.97 -5.34 1.66
CA LEU A 54 15.03 -6.13 1.01
C LEU A 54 16.45 -5.77 1.48
N PRO A 55 16.82 -4.48 1.62
CA PRO A 55 18.15 -4.12 2.10
C PRO A 55 18.46 -4.55 3.53
N GLN A 56 17.46 -5.02 4.29
CA GLN A 56 17.58 -5.42 5.69
C GLN A 56 17.60 -6.95 5.87
N ILE A 57 17.45 -7.72 4.78
CA ILE A 57 17.41 -9.17 4.82
C ILE A 57 18.72 -9.73 4.21
N PRO A 58 19.41 -10.66 4.90
CA PRO A 58 20.60 -11.28 4.34
C PRO A 58 20.31 -11.97 3.00
N PRO A 59 21.19 -11.82 1.99
CA PRO A 59 21.01 -12.49 0.70
C PRO A 59 20.88 -14.02 0.79
N ALA A 60 21.51 -14.63 1.79
CA ALA A 60 21.40 -16.08 2.03
C ALA A 60 19.96 -16.46 2.39
N VAL A 61 19.33 -15.70 3.28
CA VAL A 61 17.93 -15.92 3.71
C VAL A 61 16.97 -15.71 2.52
N LEU A 62 17.18 -14.66 1.72
CA LEU A 62 16.35 -14.41 0.52
C LEU A 62 16.42 -15.58 -0.49
N ARG A 63 17.58 -16.19 -0.66
CA ARG A 63 17.76 -17.31 -1.60
C ARG A 63 17.15 -18.62 -1.14
N THR A 64 17.09 -18.85 0.15
CA THR A 64 16.66 -20.13 0.74
C THR A 64 15.23 -20.12 1.25
N SER A 65 14.64 -18.94 1.44
CA SER A 65 13.28 -18.78 1.94
C SER A 65 12.23 -18.79 0.82
N ARG A 66 11.02 -19.20 1.16
CA ARG A 66 9.86 -19.08 0.28
C ARG A 66 9.33 -17.64 0.31
N ILE A 67 9.31 -16.97 -0.83
CA ILE A 67 8.92 -15.56 -0.94
C ILE A 67 7.46 -15.43 -1.36
N ALA A 68 6.67 -14.69 -0.58
CA ALA A 68 5.29 -14.38 -0.89
C ALA A 68 5.05 -12.89 -1.12
N ALA A 69 4.20 -12.57 -2.09
CA ALA A 69 3.71 -11.23 -2.37
C ALA A 69 2.20 -11.18 -2.25
N ILE A 70 1.65 -10.14 -1.57
CA ILE A 70 0.20 -10.01 -1.39
C ILE A 70 -0.54 -9.71 -2.70
N GLY A 71 0.15 -9.20 -3.72
CA GLY A 71 -0.46 -8.86 -4.99
C GLY A 71 0.54 -8.50 -6.08
N PRO A 72 0.05 -8.26 -7.32
CA PRO A 72 0.89 -8.16 -8.51
C PRO A 72 1.90 -7.01 -8.46
N ALA A 73 1.54 -5.85 -7.92
CA ALA A 73 2.48 -4.73 -7.80
C ALA A 73 3.66 -5.06 -6.86
N THR A 74 3.41 -5.85 -5.80
CA THR A 74 4.46 -6.30 -4.87
C THR A 74 5.31 -7.39 -5.51
N ALA A 75 4.69 -8.32 -6.24
CA ALA A 75 5.39 -9.36 -7.00
C ALA A 75 6.28 -8.75 -8.08
N GLN A 76 5.79 -7.73 -8.79
CA GLN A 76 6.60 -7.01 -9.79
C GLN A 76 7.80 -6.31 -9.14
N ALA A 77 7.61 -5.61 -8.01
CA ALA A 77 8.70 -4.95 -7.29
C ALA A 77 9.79 -5.94 -6.82
N LEU A 78 9.40 -7.15 -6.39
CA LEU A 78 10.34 -8.22 -6.06
C LEU A 78 11.08 -8.72 -7.31
N SER A 79 10.36 -8.94 -8.41
CA SER A 79 10.94 -9.36 -9.70
C SER A 79 11.93 -8.33 -10.24
N ASP A 80 11.60 -7.03 -10.18
CA ASP A 80 12.48 -5.93 -10.59
C ASP A 80 13.76 -5.87 -9.75
N ALA A 81 13.69 -6.33 -8.49
CA ALA A 81 14.84 -6.49 -7.60
C ALA A 81 15.59 -7.83 -7.76
N GLY A 82 15.23 -8.65 -8.76
CA GLY A 82 15.86 -9.96 -9.01
C GLY A 82 15.43 -11.06 -8.04
N ILE A 83 14.35 -10.88 -7.28
CA ILE A 83 13.85 -11.84 -6.30
C ILE A 83 12.70 -12.66 -6.92
N ARG A 84 12.87 -13.99 -6.93
CA ARG A 84 11.83 -14.90 -7.40
C ARG A 84 10.70 -15.00 -6.37
N VAL A 85 9.48 -14.67 -6.79
CA VAL A 85 8.28 -14.85 -5.97
C VAL A 85 7.79 -16.29 -6.09
N SER A 86 7.58 -16.94 -4.95
CA SER A 86 7.10 -18.33 -4.85
C SER A 86 5.58 -18.38 -4.76
N VAL A 87 4.96 -17.40 -4.10
CA VAL A 87 3.52 -17.37 -3.81
C VAL A 87 2.94 -15.99 -4.06
N THR A 88 1.87 -15.92 -4.84
CA THR A 88 1.02 -14.75 -4.99
C THR A 88 -0.41 -15.21 -5.31
N PRO A 89 -1.45 -14.55 -4.80
CA PRO A 89 -2.83 -14.88 -5.17
C PRO A 89 -3.04 -14.75 -6.67
N SER A 90 -3.82 -15.64 -7.26
CA SER A 90 -4.20 -15.57 -8.67
C SER A 90 -5.26 -14.50 -8.95
N SER A 91 -6.05 -14.12 -7.93
CA SER A 91 -7.12 -13.12 -8.01
C SER A 91 -7.36 -12.47 -6.65
N GLY A 92 -8.13 -11.37 -6.62
CA GLY A 92 -8.56 -10.68 -5.42
C GLY A 92 -7.48 -9.81 -4.75
N PHE A 93 -6.27 -10.30 -4.62
CA PHE A 93 -5.09 -9.60 -4.07
C PHE A 93 -5.31 -9.01 -2.68
N THR A 94 -6.06 -9.73 -1.85
CA THR A 94 -6.29 -9.41 -0.44
C THR A 94 -5.53 -10.35 0.49
N SER A 95 -5.54 -10.06 1.79
CA SER A 95 -4.98 -10.98 2.79
C SER A 95 -5.68 -12.33 2.78
N GLU A 96 -6.98 -12.32 2.54
CA GLU A 96 -7.82 -13.51 2.47
C GLU A 96 -7.45 -14.41 1.29
N ASP A 97 -7.24 -13.81 0.12
CA ASP A 97 -6.86 -14.55 -1.08
C ASP A 97 -5.49 -15.20 -0.93
N LEU A 98 -4.53 -14.46 -0.32
CA LEU A 98 -3.20 -15.00 -0.04
C LEU A 98 -3.27 -16.15 0.97
N LEU A 99 -4.06 -16.01 2.04
CA LEU A 99 -4.25 -17.08 3.02
C LEU A 99 -4.90 -18.33 2.40
N ALA A 100 -5.88 -18.14 1.50
CA ALA A 100 -6.50 -19.25 0.77
C ALA A 100 -5.48 -19.97 -0.13
N THR A 101 -4.63 -19.22 -0.85
CA THR A 101 -3.55 -19.78 -1.67
C THR A 101 -2.56 -20.57 -0.82
N LEU A 102 -2.09 -20.00 0.28
CA LEU A 102 -1.15 -20.67 1.19
C LEU A 102 -1.74 -21.94 1.82
N LYS A 103 -3.02 -21.91 2.16
CA LYS A 103 -3.74 -23.07 2.70
C LYS A 103 -3.82 -24.21 1.68
N ALA A 104 -4.10 -23.87 0.42
CA ALA A 104 -4.21 -24.87 -0.66
C ALA A 104 -2.85 -25.52 -1.02
N GLU A 105 -1.75 -24.78 -0.85
CA GLU A 105 -0.39 -25.25 -1.17
C GLU A 105 0.30 -25.99 -0.02
N ARG A 106 -0.30 -26.01 1.18
CA ARG A 106 0.30 -26.64 2.35
C ARG A 106 -0.13 -28.10 2.45
N PRO A 107 0.80 -29.08 2.41
CA PRO A 107 0.47 -30.47 2.72
C PRO A 107 0.03 -30.57 4.19
N ALA A 108 -1.00 -31.35 4.45
CA ALA A 108 -1.41 -31.68 5.82
C ALA A 108 -0.27 -32.43 6.53
N GLY A 109 0.21 -31.92 7.67
CA GLY A 109 1.04 -32.73 8.58
C GLY A 109 2.54 -32.41 8.65
N THR A 110 3.03 -31.20 8.43
CA THR A 110 4.42 -30.85 8.76
C THR A 110 4.56 -30.48 10.23
N GLY A 111 5.25 -31.30 11.00
CA GLY A 111 5.25 -31.37 12.47
C GLY A 111 5.96 -30.28 13.27
N GLU A 112 6.63 -29.30 12.70
CA GLU A 112 7.15 -28.12 13.40
C GLU A 112 6.48 -26.85 12.91
N ALA A 113 6.24 -25.91 13.81
CA ALA A 113 5.66 -24.63 13.47
C ALA A 113 6.64 -23.85 12.58
N ALA A 114 6.36 -23.85 11.27
CA ALA A 114 7.16 -23.16 10.27
C ALA A 114 7.23 -21.65 10.55
N GLY A 115 8.40 -21.03 10.42
CA GLY A 115 8.64 -19.61 10.69
C GLY A 115 8.18 -18.72 9.53
N ALA A 116 7.33 -17.73 9.82
CA ALA A 116 6.89 -16.75 8.85
C ALA A 116 7.25 -15.32 9.28
N PHE A 117 7.90 -14.58 8.40
CA PHE A 117 8.20 -13.16 8.61
C PHE A 117 7.35 -12.30 7.67
N ILE A 118 6.62 -11.35 8.25
CA ILE A 118 5.84 -10.35 7.51
C ILE A 118 6.61 -9.04 7.48
N LEU A 119 6.93 -8.54 6.29
CA LEU A 119 7.54 -7.22 6.11
C LEU A 119 6.44 -6.20 5.80
N ALA A 120 6.25 -5.24 6.70
CA ALA A 120 5.10 -4.33 6.66
C ALA A 120 5.42 -2.95 7.24
N ALA A 121 4.44 -2.05 7.24
CA ALA A 121 4.40 -0.87 8.09
C ALA A 121 3.64 -1.16 9.40
N PRO A 122 3.88 -0.39 10.48
CA PRO A 122 3.06 -0.41 11.67
C PRO A 122 1.56 -0.21 11.35
N GLY A 123 0.69 -0.83 12.15
CA GLY A 123 -0.77 -0.75 11.94
C GLY A 123 -1.28 -1.59 10.76
N GLY A 124 -0.47 -2.52 10.25
CA GLY A 124 -0.88 -3.53 9.27
C GLY A 124 -2.04 -4.39 9.80
N ARG A 125 -2.78 -5.01 8.87
CA ARG A 125 -3.97 -5.78 9.23
C ARG A 125 -3.60 -7.01 10.07
N ALA A 126 -3.98 -7.03 11.34
CA ALA A 126 -3.87 -8.18 12.24
C ALA A 126 -4.44 -9.48 11.60
N LYS A 127 -5.38 -9.33 10.66
CA LYS A 127 -6.03 -10.43 9.94
C LYS A 127 -5.04 -11.34 9.21
N LEU A 128 -3.98 -10.77 8.61
CA LEU A 128 -2.98 -11.55 7.90
C LEU A 128 -2.13 -12.36 8.89
N SER A 129 -1.65 -11.73 9.95
CA SER A 129 -0.87 -12.40 11.01
C SER A 129 -1.69 -13.51 11.67
N ASN A 130 -2.92 -13.19 12.09
CA ASN A 130 -3.83 -14.18 12.72
C ASN A 130 -4.14 -15.34 11.76
N GLY A 131 -4.38 -15.06 10.47
CA GLY A 131 -4.65 -16.09 9.48
C GLY A 131 -3.47 -17.04 9.26
N LEU A 132 -2.24 -16.50 9.21
CA LEU A 132 -1.02 -17.32 9.13
C LEU A 132 -0.80 -18.17 10.40
N GLN A 133 -1.09 -17.61 11.58
CA GLN A 133 -1.05 -18.35 12.84
C GLN A 133 -2.08 -19.52 12.85
N GLN A 134 -3.29 -19.27 12.34
CA GLN A 134 -4.31 -20.32 12.18
C GLN A 134 -3.88 -21.43 11.21
N LEU A 135 -3.01 -21.11 10.25
CA LEU A 135 -2.35 -22.11 9.41
C LEU A 135 -1.18 -22.81 10.13
N GLY A 136 -0.95 -22.57 11.42
CA GLY A 136 0.10 -23.17 12.22
C GLY A 136 1.50 -22.60 11.97
N LEU A 137 1.61 -21.37 11.45
CA LEU A 137 2.88 -20.68 11.28
C LEU A 137 3.24 -19.89 12.54
N ASN A 138 4.52 -19.88 12.90
CA ASN A 138 5.05 -18.98 13.91
C ASN A 138 5.35 -17.63 13.26
N VAL A 139 4.48 -16.65 13.47
CA VAL A 139 4.51 -15.37 12.75
C VAL A 139 5.27 -14.31 13.50
N ARG A 140 6.23 -13.68 12.83
CA ARG A 140 6.95 -12.49 13.24
C ARG A 140 6.66 -11.36 12.26
N THR A 141 6.54 -10.13 12.73
CA THR A 141 6.35 -8.97 11.86
C THR A 141 7.52 -8.01 12.04
N LEU A 142 8.17 -7.66 10.93
CA LEU A 142 9.21 -6.64 10.86
C LEU A 142 8.62 -5.38 10.24
N HIS A 143 8.67 -4.29 10.98
CA HIS A 143 8.24 -2.98 10.49
C HIS A 143 9.42 -2.30 9.79
N VAL A 144 9.47 -2.43 8.46
CA VAL A 144 10.58 -1.97 7.63
C VAL A 144 10.41 -0.55 7.08
N TYR A 145 9.23 0.03 7.26
CA TYR A 145 8.95 1.43 6.96
C TYR A 145 7.76 1.93 7.80
N LYS A 146 7.67 3.24 7.95
CA LYS A 146 6.52 3.90 8.58
C LYS A 146 5.97 4.99 7.66
N SER A 147 4.69 5.30 7.80
CA SER A 147 4.06 6.45 7.16
C SER A 147 3.95 7.60 8.15
N GLU A 148 4.41 8.77 7.76
CA GLU A 148 4.26 10.00 8.53
C GLU A 148 3.46 11.01 7.72
N PRO A 149 2.74 11.93 8.37
CA PRO A 149 2.05 13.00 7.67
C PRO A 149 3.04 13.84 6.86
N GLU A 150 2.82 13.98 5.56
CA GLU A 150 3.63 14.86 4.70
C GLU A 150 3.36 16.33 5.01
N ALA A 151 4.38 17.15 4.93
CA ALA A 151 4.21 18.59 5.07
C ALA A 151 3.25 19.16 4.02
N LEU A 152 2.46 20.16 4.41
CA LEU A 152 1.60 20.85 3.46
C LEU A 152 2.43 21.78 2.58
N ASP A 153 2.35 21.59 1.27
CA ASP A 153 3.03 22.44 0.30
C ASP A 153 2.27 23.76 0.13
N LYS A 154 2.91 24.86 0.53
CA LYS A 154 2.33 26.22 0.44
C LYS A 154 1.96 26.59 -1.00
N GLN A 155 2.78 26.20 -1.99
CA GLN A 155 2.51 26.47 -3.39
C GLN A 155 1.32 25.67 -3.89
N ALA A 156 1.23 24.39 -3.54
CA ALA A 156 0.07 23.56 -3.86
C ALA A 156 -1.22 24.14 -3.24
N LEU A 157 -1.16 24.58 -1.97
CA LEU A 157 -2.31 25.20 -1.31
C LEU A 157 -2.75 26.50 -2.01
N ALA A 158 -1.81 27.36 -2.38
CA ALA A 158 -2.11 28.60 -3.10
C ALA A 158 -2.72 28.32 -4.49
N GLN A 159 -2.24 27.30 -5.20
CA GLN A 159 -2.80 26.90 -6.49
C GLN A 159 -4.24 26.37 -6.33
N LEU A 160 -4.51 25.57 -5.30
CA LEU A 160 -5.87 25.08 -5.00
C LEU A 160 -6.81 26.23 -4.61
N ASP A 161 -6.32 27.20 -3.88
CA ASP A 161 -7.14 28.36 -3.45
C ASP A 161 -7.52 29.27 -4.63
N ASN A 162 -6.68 29.38 -5.65
CA ASN A 162 -6.92 30.20 -6.84
C ASN A 162 -7.58 29.41 -8.02
N ALA A 163 -7.78 28.10 -7.89
CA ALA A 163 -8.35 27.31 -8.98
C ALA A 163 -9.81 27.65 -9.26
N THR A 164 -10.20 27.75 -10.53
CA THR A 164 -11.58 28.00 -10.97
C THR A 164 -12.44 26.74 -10.93
N GLY A 165 -11.83 25.56 -11.12
CA GLY A 165 -12.45 24.25 -11.02
C GLY A 165 -11.45 23.24 -10.49
N ILE A 166 -11.92 22.26 -9.71
CA ILE A 166 -11.06 21.26 -9.08
C ILE A 166 -11.62 19.87 -9.36
N LEU A 167 -10.80 19.01 -9.95
CA LEU A 167 -11.00 17.57 -10.00
C LEU A 167 -9.96 16.90 -9.09
N SER A 168 -10.38 16.36 -7.96
CA SER A 168 -9.50 15.69 -7.01
C SER A 168 -9.44 14.18 -7.27
N VAL A 169 -8.25 13.61 -7.36
CA VAL A 169 -8.05 12.16 -7.58
C VAL A 169 -7.66 11.50 -6.26
N TRP A 170 -8.49 10.58 -5.78
CA TRP A 170 -8.30 9.89 -4.51
C TRP A 170 -8.04 8.40 -4.69
N THR A 171 -6.85 7.96 -4.30
CA THR A 171 -6.42 6.55 -4.37
C THR A 171 -6.43 5.85 -3.01
N SER A 172 -6.61 6.61 -1.90
CA SER A 172 -6.55 6.09 -0.54
C SER A 172 -7.56 6.77 0.38
N GLY A 173 -8.33 5.99 1.12
CA GLY A 173 -9.25 6.51 2.14
C GLY A 173 -8.52 7.12 3.34
N ASN A 174 -7.32 6.63 3.67
CA ASN A 174 -6.50 7.23 4.71
C ASN A 174 -5.98 8.62 4.30
N ALA A 175 -5.69 8.80 3.00
CA ALA A 175 -5.30 10.11 2.48
C ALA A 175 -6.46 11.11 2.58
N ILE A 176 -7.68 10.72 2.22
CA ILE A 176 -8.87 11.57 2.38
C ILE A 176 -9.01 12.00 3.85
N LYS A 177 -8.98 11.03 4.78
CA LYS A 177 -9.12 11.29 6.22
C LYS A 177 -8.01 12.20 6.75
N ALA A 178 -6.76 11.93 6.40
CA ALA A 178 -5.63 12.71 6.88
C ALA A 178 -5.66 14.15 6.36
N LEU A 179 -5.95 14.34 5.07
CA LEU A 179 -5.99 15.68 4.48
C LEU A 179 -7.22 16.46 4.93
N SER A 180 -8.37 15.81 5.15
CA SER A 180 -9.56 16.49 5.70
C SER A 180 -9.35 17.08 7.10
N GLN A 181 -8.41 16.53 7.87
CA GLN A 181 -8.09 17.01 9.21
C GLN A 181 -6.96 18.04 9.24
N ARG A 182 -6.13 18.09 8.19
CA ARG A 182 -4.87 18.85 8.19
C ARG A 182 -4.86 20.04 7.24
N LEU A 183 -5.65 19.97 6.16
CA LEU A 183 -5.75 21.10 5.24
C LEU A 183 -6.48 22.28 5.91
N PRO A 184 -6.09 23.53 5.56
CA PRO A 184 -6.88 24.68 5.97
C PRO A 184 -8.35 24.50 5.60
N PRO A 185 -9.30 24.87 6.49
CA PRO A 185 -10.73 24.65 6.26
C PRO A 185 -11.23 25.22 4.92
N ALA A 186 -10.71 26.39 4.50
CA ALA A 186 -11.06 27.01 3.23
C ALA A 186 -10.63 26.13 2.03
N VAL A 187 -9.40 25.61 2.04
CA VAL A 187 -8.90 24.74 0.98
C VAL A 187 -9.67 23.43 0.94
N TRP A 188 -9.93 22.84 2.11
CA TRP A 188 -10.74 21.61 2.19
C TRP A 188 -12.15 21.83 1.65
N PHE A 189 -12.79 22.95 2.02
CA PHE A 189 -14.10 23.33 1.51
C PHE A 189 -14.12 23.44 -0.01
N ARG A 190 -13.10 24.08 -0.60
CA ARG A 190 -12.97 24.18 -2.07
C ARG A 190 -12.82 22.81 -2.73
N LEU A 191 -12.03 21.88 -2.14
CA LEU A 191 -11.94 20.51 -2.63
C LEU A 191 -13.31 19.80 -2.61
N CYS A 192 -14.14 20.07 -1.60
CA CYS A 192 -15.49 19.54 -1.51
C CYS A 192 -16.47 20.23 -2.48
N GLN A 193 -16.22 21.48 -2.88
CA GLN A 193 -17.00 22.14 -3.94
C GLN A 193 -16.62 21.62 -5.34
N GLY A 194 -15.50 20.94 -5.47
CA GLY A 194 -15.03 20.31 -6.71
C GLY A 194 -15.55 18.89 -6.89
N GLU A 195 -15.13 18.29 -7.98
CA GLU A 195 -15.46 16.90 -8.32
C GLU A 195 -14.37 15.95 -7.81
N TRP A 196 -14.77 14.76 -7.39
CA TRP A 196 -13.86 13.75 -6.88
C TRP A 196 -13.84 12.52 -7.80
N LEU A 197 -12.66 12.11 -8.25
CA LEU A 197 -12.43 10.84 -8.93
C LEU A 197 -11.84 9.85 -7.94
N VAL A 198 -12.50 8.72 -7.75
CA VAL A 198 -12.08 7.64 -6.83
C VAL A 198 -11.84 6.34 -7.58
N ILE A 199 -10.97 5.46 -7.06
CA ILE A 199 -10.53 4.23 -7.74
C ILE A 199 -11.27 2.97 -7.30
N SER A 200 -12.28 3.08 -6.42
CA SER A 200 -13.05 1.92 -5.96
C SER A 200 -14.38 2.32 -5.34
N GLU A 201 -15.34 1.40 -5.35
CA GLU A 201 -16.64 1.56 -4.69
C GLU A 201 -16.52 1.82 -3.18
N ARG A 202 -15.51 1.22 -2.54
CA ARG A 202 -15.22 1.49 -1.12
C ARG A 202 -14.86 2.96 -0.90
N LEU A 203 -14.03 3.54 -1.77
CA LEU A 203 -13.68 4.96 -1.70
C LEU A 203 -14.86 5.84 -2.06
N ARG A 204 -15.69 5.44 -3.04
CA ARG A 204 -16.92 6.17 -3.40
C ARG A 204 -17.88 6.27 -2.21
N ARG A 205 -18.07 5.19 -1.47
CA ARG A 205 -18.88 5.20 -0.24
C ARG A 205 -18.28 6.11 0.84
N LEU A 206 -16.96 6.09 1.03
CA LEU A 206 -16.29 6.99 1.97
C LEU A 206 -16.42 8.46 1.55
N ALA A 207 -16.22 8.76 0.26
CA ALA A 207 -16.27 10.12 -0.29
C ALA A 207 -17.65 10.80 -0.09
N ARG A 208 -18.74 10.04 -0.11
CA ARG A 208 -20.10 10.55 0.14
C ARG A 208 -20.24 11.28 1.48
N ALA A 209 -19.46 10.87 2.50
CA ALA A 209 -19.49 11.53 3.81
C ALA A 209 -18.95 12.97 3.77
N TYR A 210 -18.13 13.30 2.78
CA TYR A 210 -17.54 14.63 2.59
C TYR A 210 -18.34 15.53 1.64
N ARG A 211 -19.37 14.99 0.98
CA ARG A 211 -20.32 15.72 0.11
C ARG A 211 -19.64 16.54 -0.98
N PRO A 212 -18.74 15.98 -1.80
CA PRO A 212 -18.21 16.71 -2.95
C PRO A 212 -19.32 16.97 -3.98
N ALA A 213 -19.10 17.95 -4.89
CA ALA A 213 -20.06 18.32 -5.92
C ALA A 213 -20.46 17.12 -6.80
N ALA A 214 -19.49 16.29 -7.15
CA ALA A 214 -19.74 15.02 -7.86
C ALA A 214 -18.70 13.97 -7.44
N ILE A 215 -19.05 12.68 -7.58
CA ILE A 215 -18.13 11.57 -7.33
C ILE A 215 -18.15 10.64 -8.55
N HIS A 216 -16.99 10.54 -9.20
CA HIS A 216 -16.74 9.67 -10.34
C HIS A 216 -15.94 8.44 -9.92
N LEU A 217 -16.20 7.31 -10.54
CA LEU A 217 -15.46 6.06 -10.33
C LEU A 217 -14.59 5.79 -11.54
N ALA A 218 -13.28 5.65 -11.31
CA ALA A 218 -12.36 5.19 -12.35
C ALA A 218 -12.63 3.71 -12.71
N PRO A 219 -12.44 3.30 -13.97
CA PRO A 219 -12.62 1.90 -14.40
C PRO A 219 -11.71 0.90 -13.68
N GLY A 220 -10.65 1.38 -13.04
CA GLY A 220 -9.71 0.57 -12.27
C GLY A 220 -8.70 1.42 -11.50
N PRO A 221 -7.88 0.79 -10.64
CA PRO A 221 -6.96 1.50 -9.75
C PRO A 221 -5.64 1.95 -10.41
N GLY A 222 -5.36 1.50 -11.63
CA GLY A 222 -4.10 1.80 -12.31
C GLY A 222 -4.08 3.18 -12.99
N ASN A 223 -2.88 3.72 -13.20
CA ASN A 223 -2.70 5.01 -13.88
C ASN A 223 -3.40 5.13 -15.23
N PRO A 224 -3.41 4.11 -16.12
CA PRO A 224 -4.15 4.19 -17.39
C PRO A 224 -5.65 4.40 -17.18
N SER A 225 -6.27 3.69 -16.24
CA SER A 225 -7.70 3.81 -15.92
C SER A 225 -8.04 5.19 -15.35
N ILE A 226 -7.19 5.73 -14.47
CA ILE A 226 -7.35 7.09 -13.93
C ILE A 226 -7.27 8.12 -15.04
N LEU A 227 -6.27 8.03 -15.93
CA LEU A 227 -6.12 8.95 -17.05
C LEU A 227 -7.30 8.89 -18.03
N THR A 228 -7.82 7.69 -18.31
CA THR A 228 -9.03 7.51 -19.13
C THR A 228 -10.22 8.22 -18.50
N ALA A 229 -10.43 8.04 -17.19
CA ALA A 229 -11.52 8.72 -16.49
C ALA A 229 -11.35 10.25 -16.52
N ILE A 230 -10.15 10.78 -16.25
CA ILE A 230 -9.89 12.24 -16.33
C ILE A 230 -10.23 12.77 -17.73
N ARG A 231 -9.77 12.11 -18.80
CA ARG A 231 -10.05 12.53 -20.17
C ARG A 231 -11.54 12.55 -20.52
N SER A 232 -12.34 11.70 -19.93
CA SER A 232 -13.80 11.69 -20.15
C SER A 232 -14.53 12.79 -19.40
N LEU A 233 -13.96 13.31 -18.31
CA LEU A 233 -14.56 14.35 -17.46
C LEU A 233 -14.21 15.77 -17.92
N VAL A 234 -13.13 15.96 -18.68
CA VAL A 234 -12.59 17.27 -19.08
C VAL A 234 -12.92 17.60 -20.56
N ARG A 235 -13.86 16.87 -21.15
CA ARG A 235 -14.32 17.12 -22.54
C ARG A 235 -15.36 18.22 -22.61
#